data_991b47847fc527338524d14936a842c7
#
_entry.id   991b47847fc527338524d14936a842c7
#
_cell.length_a   1.000
_cell.length_b   1.000
_cell.length_c   1.000
_cell.angle_alpha   90.00
_cell.angle_beta   90.00
_cell.angle_gamma   90.00
#
_symmetry.space_group_name_H-M   'P 1'
#
loop_
_entity.id
_entity.type
_entity.pdbx_description
1 polymer ?
#
loop_
_entity_poly.entity_id
_entity_poly.type
_entity_poly.pdbx_seq_one_letter_code
_entity_poly.pdbx_strand_id
1 'polypeptide(L)'
;MFRKNKTTAKAASGNDLNTLLDVFDKIISGEISHTGESPADTTLFENPEVANKFNEVVETYKRFNNNFVMRLNEAMESIGDNSYVKNMMDEVQSQAQAIGAMGESGHNLEESINHINVAMADIKDNTHEMLAATQNSTANMNESIKVVNESSEKISDINRQVQEFQDKIHKIGEIVDIVKKVASQSNLLALNASIEAARAGEAGKGFAVVADQVRQLSSSTSESADDIVNYVRELNDDIGRLAVSMDDTTVKLSEGNSKVEESLSDIERMNNQMVAINDAVNGIFADIDTQSSITTEFAKQVDSIAASYDKLSDNCMATGTHIYKIGRYIDTARSDMFRSFSNVTTQDMIRIFQIDHFILMWRVYNNAVGFETLKVTQLNNPDGCKLGKWMKAQTDTRITGSRQFKDLDAAHRLSLIHIYEPTR
;
A
#
# COMPACT_ATOMS: atom_id res chain seq x y z
N MET A 1 -8.18 25.46 -74.05
CA MET A 1 -8.02 25.67 -75.50
C MET A 1 -8.64 24.46 -76.22
N PHE A 2 -9.96 24.50 -76.44
CA PHE A 2 -10.69 23.42 -77.13
C PHE A 2 -10.62 23.67 -78.63
N ARG A 3 -9.88 22.82 -79.32
CA ARG A 3 -9.89 22.79 -80.80
C ARG A 3 -11.21 22.16 -81.27
N LYS A 4 -12.12 22.98 -81.84
CA LYS A 4 -13.28 22.50 -82.56
C LYS A 4 -12.81 21.78 -83.84
N ASN A 5 -12.74 20.44 -83.77
CA ASN A 5 -12.83 19.69 -85.06
C ASN A 5 -14.33 19.61 -85.40
N LYS A 6 -14.71 20.39 -86.43
CA LYS A 6 -15.99 20.21 -87.07
C LYS A 6 -15.86 19.00 -88.02
N THR A 7 -16.08 17.83 -87.50
CA THR A 7 -16.55 16.70 -88.30
C THR A 7 -18.08 16.89 -88.40
N THR A 8 -18.57 17.01 -89.60
CA THR A 8 -20.01 17.04 -89.94
C THR A 8 -20.58 15.66 -89.55
N ALA A 9 -21.06 15.52 -88.30
CA ALA A 9 -21.79 14.36 -87.92
C ALA A 9 -23.05 14.27 -88.81
N LYS A 10 -23.26 13.14 -89.50
CA LYS A 10 -24.55 12.79 -90.12
C LYS A 10 -25.58 12.81 -88.97
N ALA A 11 -26.70 13.51 -89.22
CA ALA A 11 -27.80 13.52 -88.26
C ALA A 11 -28.27 12.07 -88.02
N ALA A 12 -28.58 11.71 -86.77
CA ALA A 12 -29.18 10.43 -86.49
C ALA A 12 -30.50 10.30 -87.26
N SER A 13 -30.74 9.16 -87.88
CA SER A 13 -32.00 8.85 -88.56
C SER A 13 -33.06 8.57 -87.47
N GLY A 14 -34.35 8.68 -87.87
CA GLY A 14 -35.44 8.29 -86.97
C GLY A 14 -35.38 6.79 -86.56
N ASN A 15 -34.74 5.98 -87.36
CA ASN A 15 -34.49 4.56 -87.14
C ASN A 15 -33.39 4.34 -86.09
N ASP A 16 -32.33 5.12 -86.14
CA ASP A 16 -31.24 5.08 -85.12
C ASP A 16 -31.75 5.45 -83.71
N LEU A 17 -32.68 6.40 -83.62
CA LEU A 17 -33.30 6.80 -82.38
C LEU A 17 -34.15 5.64 -81.74
N ASN A 18 -34.96 4.96 -82.59
CA ASN A 18 -35.76 3.81 -82.13
C ASN A 18 -34.88 2.63 -81.69
N THR A 19 -33.81 2.36 -82.44
CA THR A 19 -32.81 1.34 -82.05
C THR A 19 -32.13 1.68 -80.72
N LEU A 20 -31.82 2.96 -80.52
CA LEU A 20 -31.23 3.40 -79.23
C LEU A 20 -32.23 3.26 -78.04
N LEU A 21 -33.53 3.58 -78.28
CA LEU A 21 -34.58 3.39 -77.30
C LEU A 21 -34.75 1.91 -76.91
N ASP A 22 -34.71 0.98 -77.85
CA ASP A 22 -34.75 -0.45 -77.67
C ASP A 22 -33.54 -0.92 -76.74
N VAL A 23 -32.35 -0.38 -77.04
CA VAL A 23 -31.17 -0.64 -76.21
C VAL A 23 -31.36 -0.10 -74.80
N PHE A 24 -31.93 1.09 -74.58
CA PHE A 24 -32.26 1.63 -73.29
C PHE A 24 -33.26 0.74 -72.51
N ASP A 25 -34.33 0.31 -73.22
CA ASP A 25 -35.33 -0.55 -72.62
C ASP A 25 -34.71 -1.89 -72.18
N LYS A 26 -33.83 -2.47 -72.96
CA LYS A 26 -33.07 -3.68 -72.57
C LYS A 26 -32.12 -3.48 -71.44
N ILE A 27 -31.50 -2.31 -71.30
CA ILE A 27 -30.70 -1.93 -70.16
C ILE A 27 -31.58 -1.78 -68.88
N ILE A 28 -32.69 -1.07 -69.00
CA ILE A 28 -33.63 -0.83 -67.88
C ILE A 28 -34.29 -2.14 -67.41
N SER A 29 -34.64 -3.03 -68.30
CA SER A 29 -35.21 -4.35 -67.97
C SER A 29 -34.19 -5.33 -67.44
N GLY A 30 -32.88 -5.01 -67.54
CA GLY A 30 -31.79 -5.90 -67.12
C GLY A 30 -31.51 -7.04 -68.07
N GLU A 31 -32.10 -7.03 -69.28
CA GLU A 31 -31.88 -8.03 -70.32
C GLU A 31 -30.47 -7.94 -70.92
N ILE A 32 -29.87 -6.76 -70.96
CA ILE A 32 -28.45 -6.58 -71.29
C ILE A 32 -27.63 -6.78 -69.96
N SER A 33 -26.85 -7.87 -69.93
CA SER A 33 -26.01 -8.23 -68.81
C SER A 33 -24.94 -7.19 -68.49
N HIS A 34 -24.62 -7.05 -67.22
CA HIS A 34 -23.60 -6.12 -66.66
C HIS A 34 -22.17 -6.47 -67.09
N THR A 35 -21.95 -7.57 -67.77
CA THR A 35 -20.62 -8.11 -68.09
C THR A 35 -20.20 -7.90 -69.51
N GLY A 36 -19.25 -6.99 -69.70
CA GLY A 36 -18.21 -7.08 -70.75
C GLY A 36 -18.54 -6.67 -72.16
N GLU A 37 -19.76 -6.75 -72.67
CA GLU A 37 -20.08 -6.44 -74.05
C GLU A 37 -20.65 -5.03 -74.23
N SER A 38 -20.34 -4.41 -75.37
CA SER A 38 -20.92 -3.12 -75.77
C SER A 38 -22.43 -3.28 -75.94
N PRO A 39 -23.27 -2.49 -75.24
CA PRO A 39 -24.72 -2.70 -75.24
C PRO A 39 -25.39 -2.38 -76.51
N ALA A 40 -24.80 -1.52 -77.38
CA ALA A 40 -25.30 -1.20 -78.67
C ALA A 40 -24.45 -1.85 -79.79
N ASP A 41 -25.06 -2.78 -80.52
CA ASP A 41 -24.43 -3.39 -81.67
C ASP A 41 -24.43 -2.36 -82.83
N THR A 42 -23.20 -1.98 -83.22
CA THR A 42 -22.99 -0.96 -84.28
C THR A 42 -23.58 -1.33 -85.62
N THR A 43 -23.86 -2.63 -85.89
CA THR A 43 -24.43 -3.12 -87.13
C THR A 43 -25.93 -2.86 -87.28
N LEU A 44 -26.61 -2.60 -86.13
CA LEU A 44 -28.04 -2.30 -86.10
C LEU A 44 -28.38 -0.81 -86.36
N PHE A 45 -27.37 0.05 -86.45
CA PHE A 45 -27.53 1.48 -86.61
C PHE A 45 -27.20 1.89 -88.05
N GLU A 46 -28.03 2.78 -88.68
CA GLU A 46 -27.74 3.39 -89.95
C GLU A 46 -26.52 4.31 -89.86
N ASN A 47 -26.32 4.94 -88.74
CA ASN A 47 -25.11 5.69 -88.43
C ASN A 47 -24.35 5.02 -87.23
N PRO A 48 -23.32 4.20 -87.51
CA PRO A 48 -22.54 3.52 -86.51
C PRO A 48 -21.89 4.46 -85.52
N GLU A 49 -21.70 5.73 -85.82
CA GLU A 49 -21.14 6.71 -84.86
C GLU A 49 -22.05 6.97 -83.68
N VAL A 50 -23.38 6.84 -83.88
CA VAL A 50 -24.36 6.94 -82.78
C VAL A 50 -24.15 5.80 -81.74
N ALA A 51 -24.06 4.55 -82.23
CA ALA A 51 -23.80 3.39 -81.39
C ALA A 51 -22.43 3.50 -80.64
N ASN A 52 -21.39 3.92 -81.39
CA ASN A 52 -20.05 4.10 -80.81
C ASN A 52 -20.05 5.15 -79.72
N LYS A 53 -20.71 6.31 -79.94
CA LYS A 53 -20.81 7.35 -78.91
C LYS A 53 -21.62 6.91 -77.67
N PHE A 54 -22.71 6.16 -77.94
CA PHE A 54 -23.47 5.57 -76.80
C PHE A 54 -22.62 4.57 -76.00
N ASN A 55 -21.93 3.65 -76.63
CA ASN A 55 -21.04 2.71 -76.02
C ASN A 55 -19.90 3.41 -75.26
N GLU A 56 -19.34 4.51 -75.76
CA GLU A 56 -18.34 5.33 -75.09
C GLU A 56 -18.91 5.92 -73.76
N VAL A 57 -20.17 6.38 -73.78
CA VAL A 57 -20.86 6.89 -72.58
C VAL A 57 -21.06 5.74 -71.56
N VAL A 58 -21.54 4.58 -72.03
CA VAL A 58 -21.74 3.41 -71.14
C VAL A 58 -20.43 2.93 -70.55
N GLU A 59 -19.36 2.82 -71.34
CA GLU A 59 -18.03 2.45 -70.80
C GLU A 59 -17.47 3.49 -69.84
N THR A 60 -17.73 4.76 -70.02
CA THR A 60 -17.35 5.83 -69.09
C THR A 60 -18.11 5.69 -67.76
N TYR A 61 -19.43 5.40 -67.84
CA TYR A 61 -20.25 5.14 -66.71
C TYR A 61 -19.80 3.86 -65.91
N LYS A 62 -19.55 2.75 -66.66
CA LYS A 62 -19.03 1.52 -66.05
C LYS A 62 -17.72 1.77 -65.33
N ARG A 63 -16.79 2.53 -65.94
CA ARG A 63 -15.50 2.87 -65.25
C ARG A 63 -15.68 3.72 -64.02
N PHE A 64 -16.60 4.71 -64.09
CA PHE A 64 -16.94 5.55 -62.93
C PHE A 64 -17.51 4.67 -61.77
N ASN A 65 -18.47 3.80 -62.11
CA ASN A 65 -19.10 2.91 -61.14
C ASN A 65 -18.10 1.96 -60.51
N ASN A 66 -17.20 1.35 -61.31
CA ASN A 66 -16.15 0.49 -60.79
C ASN A 66 -15.20 1.22 -59.84
N ASN A 67 -14.75 2.43 -60.21
CA ASN A 67 -13.92 3.25 -59.33
C ASN A 67 -14.64 3.59 -57.99
N PHE A 68 -15.96 3.80 -58.05
CA PHE A 68 -16.75 4.09 -56.88
C PHE A 68 -16.86 2.85 -55.95
N VAL A 69 -17.10 1.66 -56.52
CA VAL A 69 -17.11 0.39 -55.76
C VAL A 69 -15.76 0.16 -55.11
N MET A 70 -14.63 0.42 -55.80
CA MET A 70 -13.31 0.25 -55.22
C MET A 70 -13.04 1.22 -54.04
N ARG A 71 -13.51 2.48 -54.15
CA ARG A 71 -13.45 3.43 -53.01
C ARG A 71 -14.31 3.02 -51.84
N LEU A 72 -15.50 2.43 -52.10
CA LEU A 72 -16.32 1.87 -51.01
C LEU A 72 -15.68 0.64 -50.39
N ASN A 73 -14.92 -0.17 -51.14
CA ASN A 73 -14.10 -1.25 -50.58
C ASN A 73 -13.04 -0.68 -49.64
N GLU A 74 -12.30 0.35 -50.01
CA GLU A 74 -11.29 1.01 -49.17
C GLU A 74 -11.93 1.61 -47.90
N ALA A 75 -13.11 2.22 -48.04
CA ALA A 75 -13.86 2.71 -46.86
C ALA A 75 -14.30 1.59 -45.93
N MET A 76 -14.73 0.43 -46.48
CA MET A 76 -15.07 -0.73 -45.66
C MET A 76 -13.85 -1.35 -44.95
N GLU A 77 -12.71 -1.39 -45.65
CA GLU A 77 -11.45 -1.85 -45.01
C GLU A 77 -11.07 -0.98 -43.81
N SER A 78 -11.19 0.35 -43.97
CA SER A 78 -10.91 1.31 -42.90
C SER A 78 -11.88 1.20 -41.71
N ILE A 79 -13.20 1.05 -42.00
CA ILE A 79 -14.22 0.93 -40.95
C ILE A 79 -14.16 -0.45 -40.28
N GLY A 80 -13.80 -1.47 -41.02
CA GLY A 80 -13.70 -2.84 -40.52
C GLY A 80 -12.45 -3.09 -39.66
N ASP A 81 -11.51 -2.15 -39.59
CA ASP A 81 -10.44 -2.18 -38.57
C ASP A 81 -11.01 -1.87 -37.20
N ASN A 82 -11.40 -2.94 -36.52
CA ASN A 82 -11.99 -2.85 -35.18
C ASN A 82 -10.98 -2.54 -34.07
N SER A 83 -9.70 -2.34 -34.37
CA SER A 83 -8.66 -2.12 -33.37
C SER A 83 -8.98 -0.94 -32.45
N TYR A 84 -9.48 0.15 -32.99
CA TYR A 84 -9.85 1.33 -32.22
C TYR A 84 -11.05 1.08 -31.29
N VAL A 85 -12.09 0.40 -31.77
CA VAL A 85 -13.27 0.07 -30.98
C VAL A 85 -12.91 -0.94 -29.88
N LYS A 86 -12.10 -1.93 -30.22
CA LYS A 86 -11.59 -2.90 -29.26
C LYS A 86 -10.77 -2.22 -28.16
N ASN A 87 -9.79 -1.41 -28.52
CA ASN A 87 -8.95 -0.69 -27.57
C ASN A 87 -9.79 0.22 -26.65
N MET A 88 -10.80 0.89 -27.21
CA MET A 88 -11.72 1.72 -26.43
C MET A 88 -12.52 0.89 -25.43
N MET A 89 -13.00 -0.29 -25.79
CA MET A 89 -13.72 -1.19 -24.88
C MET A 89 -12.80 -1.79 -23.80
N ASP A 90 -11.57 -2.18 -24.16
CA ASP A 90 -10.57 -2.67 -23.25
C ASP A 90 -10.17 -1.58 -22.22
N GLU A 91 -10.04 -0.32 -22.66
CA GLU A 91 -9.76 0.82 -21.77
C GLU A 91 -10.91 1.09 -20.81
N VAL A 92 -12.15 1.06 -21.29
CA VAL A 92 -13.35 1.17 -20.45
C VAL A 92 -13.37 0.07 -19.38
N GLN A 93 -13.05 -1.17 -19.75
CA GLN A 93 -13.00 -2.28 -18.79
C GLN A 93 -11.88 -2.10 -17.75
N SER A 94 -10.71 -1.64 -18.19
CA SER A 94 -9.59 -1.34 -17.29
C SER A 94 -9.92 -0.24 -16.28
N GLN A 95 -10.62 0.82 -16.74
CA GLN A 95 -11.08 1.88 -15.83
C GLN A 95 -12.08 1.40 -14.80
N ALA A 96 -13.01 0.47 -15.16
CA ALA A 96 -13.94 -0.14 -14.20
C ALA A 96 -13.19 -0.84 -13.05
N GLN A 97 -12.15 -1.62 -13.39
CA GLN A 97 -11.33 -2.31 -12.40
C GLN A 97 -10.58 -1.32 -11.50
N ALA A 98 -10.04 -0.24 -12.08
CA ALA A 98 -9.36 0.79 -11.31
C ALA A 98 -10.30 1.50 -10.32
N ILE A 99 -11.53 1.82 -10.71
CA ILE A 99 -12.54 2.42 -9.85
C ILE A 99 -12.90 1.47 -8.69
N GLY A 100 -13.07 0.17 -8.97
CA GLY A 100 -13.31 -0.84 -7.93
C GLY A 100 -12.17 -0.89 -6.91
N ALA A 101 -10.90 -0.90 -7.38
CA ALA A 101 -9.73 -0.87 -6.50
C ALA A 101 -9.61 0.43 -5.68
N MET A 102 -10.01 1.58 -6.25
CA MET A 102 -10.08 2.85 -5.52
C MET A 102 -11.13 2.80 -4.41
N GLY A 103 -12.32 2.22 -4.67
CA GLY A 103 -13.36 2.03 -3.67
C GLY A 103 -12.90 1.16 -2.49
N GLU A 104 -12.24 0.03 -2.78
CA GLU A 104 -11.65 -0.85 -1.76
C GLU A 104 -10.56 -0.11 -0.94
N SER A 105 -9.70 0.66 -1.62
CA SER A 105 -8.69 1.47 -0.95
C SER A 105 -9.30 2.53 0.00
N GLY A 106 -10.41 3.15 -0.41
CA GLY A 106 -11.15 4.09 0.42
C GLY A 106 -11.69 3.44 1.69
N HIS A 107 -12.27 2.25 1.57
CA HIS A 107 -12.76 1.48 2.72
C HIS A 107 -11.63 1.09 3.68
N ASN A 108 -10.50 0.61 3.16
CA ASN A 108 -9.32 0.26 3.97
C ASN A 108 -8.74 1.49 4.70
N LEU A 109 -8.81 2.68 4.08
CA LEU A 109 -8.43 3.94 4.75
C LEU A 109 -9.34 4.27 5.91
N GLU A 110 -10.66 4.13 5.76
CA GLU A 110 -11.64 4.35 6.83
C GLU A 110 -11.41 3.40 8.01
N GLU A 111 -11.18 2.12 7.73
CA GLU A 111 -10.85 1.13 8.76
C GLU A 111 -9.55 1.48 9.49
N SER A 112 -8.49 1.86 8.76
CA SER A 112 -7.22 2.30 9.34
C SER A 112 -7.37 3.52 10.25
N ILE A 113 -8.15 4.52 9.84
CA ILE A 113 -8.46 5.70 10.66
C ILE A 113 -9.12 5.29 11.98
N ASN A 114 -10.09 4.38 11.91
CA ASN A 114 -10.79 3.89 13.10
C ASN A 114 -9.83 3.14 14.05
N HIS A 115 -8.94 2.31 13.51
CA HIS A 115 -7.91 1.63 14.31
C HIS A 115 -6.95 2.62 14.98
N ILE A 116 -6.50 3.66 14.27
CA ILE A 116 -5.63 4.69 14.84
C ILE A 116 -6.37 5.43 15.96
N ASN A 117 -7.65 5.75 15.78
CA ASN A 117 -8.47 6.45 16.77
C ASN A 117 -8.57 5.64 18.09
N VAL A 118 -8.84 4.34 18.00
CA VAL A 118 -8.86 3.44 19.17
C VAL A 118 -7.49 3.38 19.84
N ALA A 119 -6.43 3.19 19.07
CA ALA A 119 -5.07 3.11 19.63
C ALA A 119 -4.65 4.42 20.33
N MET A 120 -5.05 5.57 19.80
CA MET A 120 -4.78 6.88 20.44
C MET A 120 -5.58 7.08 21.72
N ALA A 121 -6.82 6.58 21.79
CA ALA A 121 -7.59 6.57 23.04
C ALA A 121 -6.88 5.74 24.11
N ASP A 122 -6.40 4.54 23.78
CA ASP A 122 -5.65 3.69 24.72
C ASP A 122 -4.34 4.35 25.18
N ILE A 123 -3.61 5.02 24.27
CA ILE A 123 -2.39 5.75 24.65
C ILE A 123 -2.71 6.91 25.59
N LYS A 124 -3.81 7.62 25.37
CA LYS A 124 -4.25 8.70 26.23
C LYS A 124 -4.56 8.21 27.64
N ASP A 125 -5.30 7.11 27.78
CA ASP A 125 -5.65 6.52 29.05
C ASP A 125 -4.40 6.02 29.78
N ASN A 126 -3.51 5.30 29.09
CA ASN A 126 -2.22 4.87 29.67
C ASN A 126 -1.36 6.06 30.12
N THR A 127 -1.37 7.18 29.38
CA THR A 127 -0.62 8.39 29.76
C THR A 127 -1.19 9.00 31.04
N HIS A 128 -2.51 9.02 31.20
CA HIS A 128 -3.17 9.46 32.43
C HIS A 128 -2.82 8.58 33.64
N GLU A 129 -2.83 7.25 33.49
CA GLU A 129 -2.42 6.32 34.52
C GLU A 129 -0.93 6.52 34.92
N MET A 130 -0.05 6.71 33.96
CA MET A 130 1.35 6.99 34.20
C MET A 130 1.57 8.33 34.93
N LEU A 131 0.84 9.38 34.60
CA LEU A 131 0.88 10.65 35.31
C LEU A 131 0.47 10.47 36.80
N ALA A 132 -0.58 9.71 37.07
CA ALA A 132 -0.99 9.40 38.44
C ALA A 132 0.08 8.57 39.19
N ALA A 133 0.69 7.61 38.51
CA ALA A 133 1.76 6.79 39.07
C ALA A 133 3.03 7.61 39.39
N THR A 134 3.41 8.55 38.53
CA THR A 134 4.55 9.46 38.75
C THR A 134 4.27 10.40 39.95
N GLN A 135 3.04 10.93 40.10
CA GLN A 135 2.65 11.74 41.26
C GLN A 135 2.75 10.97 42.54
N ASN A 136 2.24 9.71 42.56
CA ASN A 136 2.37 8.83 43.75
C ASN A 136 3.84 8.52 44.07
N SER A 137 4.65 8.27 43.03
CA SER A 137 6.08 8.02 43.20
C SER A 137 6.81 9.24 43.78
N THR A 138 6.48 10.46 43.31
CA THR A 138 6.99 11.71 43.90
C THR A 138 6.65 11.83 45.38
N ALA A 139 5.40 11.55 45.79
CA ALA A 139 4.97 11.59 47.16
C ALA A 139 5.75 10.58 48.03
N ASN A 140 5.93 9.34 47.56
CA ASN A 140 6.67 8.28 48.23
C ASN A 140 8.16 8.63 48.37
N MET A 141 8.78 9.25 47.36
CA MET A 141 10.18 9.69 47.44
C MET A 141 10.36 10.84 48.46
N ASN A 142 9.43 11.80 48.49
CA ASN A 142 9.45 12.86 49.48
C ASN A 142 9.33 12.31 50.93
N GLU A 143 8.46 11.31 51.14
CA GLU A 143 8.37 10.64 52.44
C GLU A 143 9.67 9.86 52.77
N SER A 144 10.31 9.25 51.76
CA SER A 144 11.60 8.57 51.93
C SER A 144 12.71 9.55 52.35
N ILE A 145 12.78 10.73 51.77
CA ILE A 145 13.72 11.79 52.17
C ILE A 145 13.50 12.15 53.64
N LYS A 146 12.25 12.32 54.08
CA LYS A 146 11.92 12.63 55.46
C LYS A 146 12.41 11.54 56.41
N VAL A 147 12.16 10.28 56.11
CA VAL A 147 12.62 9.13 56.90
C VAL A 147 14.15 9.07 56.96
N VAL A 148 14.85 9.32 55.87
CA VAL A 148 16.32 9.36 55.83
C VAL A 148 16.85 10.50 56.68
N ASN A 149 16.25 11.70 56.62
CA ASN A 149 16.64 12.85 57.42
C ASN A 149 16.42 12.58 58.94
N GLU A 150 15.25 12.07 59.31
CA GLU A 150 14.95 11.67 60.70
C GLU A 150 15.92 10.59 61.23
N SER A 151 16.32 9.65 60.33
CA SER A 151 17.32 8.63 60.66
C SER A 151 18.71 9.25 60.87
N SER A 152 19.08 10.23 60.05
CA SER A 152 20.35 10.96 60.19
C SER A 152 20.42 11.75 61.51
N GLU A 153 19.33 12.41 61.90
CA GLU A 153 19.25 13.10 63.21
C GLU A 153 19.43 12.12 64.39
N LYS A 154 18.75 10.95 64.32
CA LYS A 154 18.89 9.89 65.38
C LYS A 154 20.31 9.37 65.44
N ILE A 155 20.99 9.15 64.29
CA ILE A 155 22.41 8.72 64.30
C ILE A 155 23.30 9.78 64.96
N SER A 156 23.06 11.07 64.66
CA SER A 156 23.79 12.18 65.29
C SER A 156 23.61 12.20 66.79
N ASP A 157 22.38 11.98 67.27
CA ASP A 157 22.10 11.88 68.70
C ASP A 157 22.79 10.67 69.36
N ILE A 158 22.81 9.53 68.69
CA ILE A 158 23.53 8.35 69.16
C ILE A 158 25.03 8.63 69.22
N ASN A 159 25.63 9.26 68.17
CA ASN A 159 27.05 9.66 68.21
C ASN A 159 27.37 10.53 69.42
N ARG A 160 26.53 11.51 69.76
CA ARG A 160 26.72 12.32 70.98
C ARG A 160 26.65 11.48 72.24
N GLN A 161 25.69 10.53 72.37
CA GLN A 161 25.58 9.63 73.50
C GLN A 161 26.81 8.68 73.63
N VAL A 162 27.34 8.21 72.52
CA VAL A 162 28.57 7.39 72.48
C VAL A 162 29.76 8.18 72.99
N GLN A 163 29.92 9.45 72.63
CA GLN A 163 30.96 10.32 73.17
C GLN A 163 30.80 10.56 74.65
N GLU A 164 29.59 10.87 75.11
CA GLU A 164 29.32 11.03 76.57
C GLU A 164 29.60 9.74 77.32
N PHE A 165 29.34 8.57 76.70
CA PHE A 165 29.63 7.28 77.32
C PHE A 165 31.14 7.00 77.41
N GLN A 166 31.89 7.35 76.37
CA GLN A 166 33.34 7.28 76.30
C GLN A 166 34.00 8.11 77.46
N ASP A 167 33.49 9.32 77.69
CA ASP A 167 33.97 10.19 78.75
C ASP A 167 33.71 9.57 80.14
N LYS A 168 32.53 8.92 80.29
CA LYS A 168 32.18 8.23 81.54
C LYS A 168 33.12 7.01 81.85
N ILE A 169 33.41 6.22 80.77
CA ILE A 169 34.32 5.09 80.84
C ILE A 169 35.73 5.55 81.21
N HIS A 170 36.20 6.64 80.65
CA HIS A 170 37.50 7.24 80.98
C HIS A 170 37.55 7.62 82.46
N LYS A 171 36.49 8.30 82.97
CA LYS A 171 36.39 8.63 84.44
C LYS A 171 36.37 7.40 85.30
N ILE A 172 35.72 6.32 84.93
CA ILE A 172 35.71 5.06 85.65
C ILE A 172 37.17 4.51 85.77
N GLY A 173 37.90 4.54 84.59
CA GLY A 173 39.30 4.16 84.55
C GLY A 173 40.16 4.95 85.56
N GLU A 174 40.00 6.27 85.63
CA GLU A 174 40.70 7.16 86.55
C GLU A 174 40.38 6.77 88.05
N ILE A 175 39.08 6.49 88.33
CA ILE A 175 38.66 6.10 89.73
C ILE A 175 39.27 4.76 90.04
N VAL A 176 39.28 3.78 89.16
CA VAL A 176 39.86 2.44 89.42
C VAL A 176 41.37 2.55 89.64
N ASP A 177 42.09 3.39 88.94
CA ASP A 177 43.51 3.68 89.15
C ASP A 177 43.75 4.25 90.57
N ILE A 178 42.86 5.12 91.03
CA ILE A 178 42.93 5.66 92.39
C ILE A 178 42.69 4.53 93.43
N VAL A 179 41.66 3.67 93.20
CA VAL A 179 41.36 2.52 94.12
C VAL A 179 42.57 1.58 94.18
N LYS A 180 43.20 1.28 93.03
CA LYS A 180 44.39 0.44 92.98
C LYS A 180 45.58 1.05 93.72
N LYS A 181 45.81 2.36 93.62
CA LYS A 181 46.81 3.10 94.41
C LYS A 181 46.55 3.01 95.90
N VAL A 182 45.28 3.23 96.34
CA VAL A 182 44.88 3.13 97.78
C VAL A 182 45.04 1.69 98.26
N ALA A 183 44.67 0.69 97.48
CA ALA A 183 44.84 -0.71 97.84
C ALA A 183 46.34 -1.07 97.98
N SER A 184 47.21 -0.61 97.06
CA SER A 184 48.66 -0.80 97.11
C SER A 184 49.28 -0.12 98.38
N GLN A 185 48.86 1.13 98.66
CA GLN A 185 49.29 1.81 99.90
C GLN A 185 48.85 1.14 101.17
N SER A 186 47.59 0.69 101.16
CA SER A 186 47.00 -0.07 102.31
C SER A 186 47.77 -1.42 102.55
N ASN A 187 48.11 -2.09 101.42
CA ASN A 187 48.92 -3.33 101.55
C ASN A 187 50.30 -3.08 102.13
N LEU A 188 50.97 -1.96 101.68
CA LEU A 188 52.26 -1.54 102.24
C LEU A 188 52.15 -1.13 103.74
N LEU A 189 51.12 -0.39 104.13
CA LEU A 189 50.85 -0.03 105.58
C LEU A 189 50.54 -1.29 106.40
N ALA A 190 49.76 -2.20 105.88
CA ALA A 190 49.48 -3.46 106.58
C ALA A 190 50.73 -4.34 106.71
N LEU A 191 51.58 -4.39 105.71
CA LEU A 191 52.87 -5.08 105.74
C LEU A 191 53.76 -4.48 106.83
N ASN A 192 53.89 -3.17 106.94
CA ASN A 192 54.63 -2.46 107.93
C ASN A 192 54.07 -2.70 109.31
N ALA A 193 52.70 -2.71 109.47
CA ALA A 193 52.04 -3.01 110.70
C ALA A 193 52.26 -4.49 111.18
N SER A 194 52.24 -5.43 110.23
CA SER A 194 52.57 -6.84 110.51
C SER A 194 53.97 -7.03 110.94
N ILE A 195 54.94 -6.31 110.39
CA ILE A 195 56.34 -6.34 110.79
C ILE A 195 56.51 -5.81 112.21
N GLU A 196 55.88 -4.66 112.57
CA GLU A 196 56.00 -4.06 113.88
C GLU A 196 55.22 -4.88 114.91
N ALA A 197 54.10 -5.47 114.54
CA ALA A 197 53.39 -6.42 115.41
C ALA A 197 54.22 -7.67 115.72
N ALA A 198 54.96 -8.23 114.77
CA ALA A 198 55.90 -9.33 114.97
C ALA A 198 57.07 -8.90 115.86
N ARG A 199 57.47 -7.65 115.79
CA ARG A 199 58.51 -7.07 116.61
C ARG A 199 58.15 -6.89 118.09
N ALA A 200 56.79 -6.71 118.35
CA ALA A 200 56.26 -6.59 119.71
C ALA A 200 56.04 -7.96 120.45
N GLY A 201 56.35 -9.07 119.76
CA GLY A 201 56.27 -10.40 120.42
C GLY A 201 54.87 -10.82 120.82
N GLU A 202 54.73 -11.40 122.01
CA GLU A 202 53.42 -11.89 122.59
C GLU A 202 52.35 -10.78 122.67
N ALA A 203 52.73 -9.55 122.98
CA ALA A 203 51.78 -8.41 123.04
C ALA A 203 51.24 -7.97 121.65
N GLY A 204 51.90 -8.31 120.56
CA GLY A 204 51.52 -7.90 119.20
C GLY A 204 50.68 -8.94 118.40
N LYS A 205 50.43 -10.15 118.98
CA LYS A 205 49.73 -11.25 118.28
C LYS A 205 48.37 -10.85 117.69
N GLY A 206 47.54 -10.15 118.43
CA GLY A 206 46.22 -9.69 117.96
C GLY A 206 46.33 -8.64 116.81
N PHE A 207 47.31 -7.75 116.91
CA PHE A 207 47.57 -6.75 115.85
C PHE A 207 48.15 -7.39 114.58
N ALA A 208 48.99 -8.42 114.74
CA ALA A 208 49.51 -9.16 113.58
C ALA A 208 48.41 -9.82 112.76
N VAL A 209 47.39 -10.44 113.40
CA VAL A 209 46.28 -11.03 112.72
C VAL A 209 45.43 -9.99 111.92
N VAL A 210 45.18 -8.82 112.56
CA VAL A 210 44.41 -7.74 111.89
C VAL A 210 45.22 -7.17 110.74
N ALA A 211 46.52 -6.97 110.95
CA ALA A 211 47.39 -6.49 109.85
C ALA A 211 47.48 -7.44 108.64
N ASP A 212 47.52 -8.76 108.90
CA ASP A 212 47.51 -9.75 107.82
C ASP A 212 46.15 -9.82 107.14
N GLN A 213 45.00 -9.68 107.87
CA GLN A 213 43.66 -9.56 107.29
C GLN A 213 43.55 -8.29 106.39
N VAL A 214 44.05 -7.15 106.86
CA VAL A 214 44.06 -5.90 106.06
C VAL A 214 44.93 -6.07 104.77
N ARG A 215 46.09 -6.77 104.95
CA ARG A 215 47.00 -7.08 103.83
C ARG A 215 46.32 -7.94 102.79
N GLN A 216 45.62 -9.01 103.18
CA GLN A 216 44.85 -9.87 102.29
C GLN A 216 43.71 -9.11 101.61
N LEU A 217 42.93 -8.32 102.36
CA LEU A 217 41.87 -7.49 101.80
C LEU A 217 42.38 -6.47 100.72
N SER A 218 43.52 -5.86 101.02
CA SER A 218 44.15 -4.91 100.09
C SER A 218 44.68 -5.60 98.88
N SER A 219 45.23 -6.83 98.96
CA SER A 219 45.63 -7.63 97.81
C SER A 219 44.43 -8.00 96.93
N SER A 220 43.34 -8.51 97.60
CA SER A 220 42.13 -8.85 96.85
C SER A 220 41.46 -7.61 96.19
N THR A 221 41.52 -6.45 96.85
CA THR A 221 41.04 -5.18 96.32
C THR A 221 41.85 -4.76 95.08
N SER A 222 43.18 -4.93 95.15
CA SER A 222 44.04 -4.62 94.01
C SER A 222 43.77 -5.55 92.78
N GLU A 223 43.60 -6.86 93.07
CA GLU A 223 43.22 -7.85 92.04
C GLU A 223 41.89 -7.53 91.37
N SER A 224 40.87 -7.26 92.23
CA SER A 224 39.56 -6.82 91.70
C SER A 224 39.62 -5.51 90.85
N ALA A 225 40.51 -4.58 91.30
CA ALA A 225 40.76 -3.36 90.54
C ALA A 225 41.42 -3.65 89.13
N ASP A 226 42.34 -4.62 89.10
CA ASP A 226 42.93 -5.04 87.79
C ASP A 226 41.93 -5.68 86.90
N ASP A 227 41.00 -6.47 87.38
CA ASP A 227 39.89 -7.02 86.64
C ASP A 227 39.00 -5.91 86.05
N ILE A 228 38.68 -4.88 86.85
CA ILE A 228 37.88 -3.75 86.40
C ILE A 228 38.64 -2.94 85.30
N VAL A 229 39.95 -2.75 85.44
CA VAL A 229 40.77 -2.09 84.38
C VAL A 229 40.66 -2.85 83.03
N ASN A 230 40.66 -4.19 83.10
CA ASN A 230 40.52 -4.99 81.88
C ASN A 230 39.11 -4.80 81.26
N TYR A 231 38.05 -4.85 82.08
CA TYR A 231 36.68 -4.57 81.59
C TYR A 231 36.53 -3.15 81.10
N VAL A 232 37.12 -2.16 81.72
CA VAL A 232 37.14 -0.77 81.21
C VAL A 232 37.82 -0.66 79.87
N ARG A 233 38.93 -1.41 79.66
CA ARG A 233 39.63 -1.44 78.36
C ARG A 233 38.76 -2.09 77.25
N GLU A 234 38.17 -3.27 77.62
CA GLU A 234 37.24 -3.93 76.64
C GLU A 234 36.06 -3.03 76.24
N LEU A 235 35.45 -2.35 77.22
CA LEU A 235 34.36 -1.41 77.01
C LEU A 235 34.82 -0.23 76.15
N ASN A 236 36.03 0.29 76.29
CA ASN A 236 36.57 1.36 75.46
C ASN A 236 36.79 0.91 74.08
N ASP A 237 37.27 -0.31 73.80
CA ASP A 237 37.42 -0.90 72.45
C ASP A 237 36.06 -1.14 71.80
N ASP A 238 35.05 -1.62 72.60
CA ASP A 238 33.69 -1.79 72.08
C ASP A 238 33.03 -0.46 71.64
N ILE A 239 33.22 0.59 72.46
CA ILE A 239 32.74 1.95 72.12
C ILE A 239 33.46 2.48 70.92
N GLY A 240 34.77 2.25 70.72
CA GLY A 240 35.52 2.62 69.55
C GLY A 240 34.94 1.97 68.28
N ARG A 241 34.64 0.68 68.33
CA ARG A 241 33.98 -0.03 67.20
C ARG A 241 32.57 0.52 66.89
N LEU A 242 31.81 0.83 68.00
CA LEU A 242 30.47 1.43 67.82
C LEU A 242 30.56 2.81 67.10
N ALA A 243 31.50 3.66 67.47
CA ALA A 243 31.72 4.96 66.91
C ALA A 243 32.03 4.84 65.38
N VAL A 244 32.91 3.89 64.98
CA VAL A 244 33.24 3.62 63.61
C VAL A 244 31.99 3.13 62.83
N SER A 245 31.17 2.27 63.41
CA SER A 245 29.93 1.78 62.77
C SER A 245 28.90 2.87 62.64
N MET A 246 28.81 3.85 63.53
CA MET A 246 27.92 5.01 63.41
C MET A 246 28.39 5.94 62.31
N ASP A 247 29.69 6.16 62.13
CA ASP A 247 30.25 6.97 61.06
C ASP A 247 29.95 6.34 59.67
N ASP A 248 30.19 5.01 59.53
CA ASP A 248 29.81 4.28 58.31
C ASP A 248 28.29 4.38 58.00
N THR A 249 27.45 4.32 59.02
CA THR A 249 26.01 4.47 58.86
C THR A 249 25.65 5.88 58.40
N THR A 250 26.31 6.92 58.90
CA THR A 250 26.12 8.30 58.50
C THR A 250 26.46 8.48 56.99
N VAL A 251 27.57 7.91 56.56
CA VAL A 251 27.98 7.92 55.14
C VAL A 251 26.90 7.24 54.28
N LYS A 252 26.43 6.05 54.66
CA LYS A 252 25.40 5.30 53.93
C LYS A 252 24.08 6.02 53.88
N LEU A 253 23.67 6.73 54.91
CA LEU A 253 22.47 7.57 54.90
C LEU A 253 22.61 8.75 53.95
N SER A 254 23.80 9.37 53.88
CA SER A 254 24.07 10.45 52.93
C SER A 254 24.04 9.97 51.48
N GLU A 255 24.64 8.81 51.19
CA GLU A 255 24.57 8.16 49.86
C GLU A 255 23.13 7.80 49.52
N GLY A 256 22.36 7.28 50.47
CA GLY A 256 20.95 6.94 50.29
C GLY A 256 20.12 8.18 49.94
N ASN A 257 20.34 9.31 50.64
CA ASN A 257 19.67 10.58 50.35
C ASN A 257 19.96 11.06 48.93
N SER A 258 21.22 11.04 48.52
CA SER A 258 21.62 11.41 47.14
C SER A 258 20.93 10.56 46.07
N LYS A 259 20.76 9.22 46.35
CA LYS A 259 20.04 8.33 45.43
C LYS A 259 18.55 8.62 45.35
N VAL A 260 17.92 9.04 46.46
CA VAL A 260 16.52 9.46 46.45
C VAL A 260 16.34 10.76 45.69
N GLU A 261 17.26 11.74 45.82
CA GLU A 261 17.24 12.99 45.03
C GLU A 261 17.42 12.74 43.56
N GLU A 262 18.32 11.82 43.15
CA GLU A 262 18.50 11.40 41.74
C GLU A 262 17.19 10.78 41.21
N SER A 263 16.53 9.92 41.99
CA SER A 263 15.25 9.32 41.62
C SER A 263 14.12 10.33 41.46
N LEU A 264 14.07 11.39 42.29
CA LEU A 264 13.11 12.48 42.13
C LEU A 264 13.32 13.23 40.84
N SER A 265 14.56 13.52 40.46
CA SER A 265 14.88 14.16 39.20
C SER A 265 14.45 13.33 38.00
N ASP A 266 14.62 11.99 38.05
CA ASP A 266 14.17 11.08 37.04
C ASP A 266 12.63 11.04 36.90
N ILE A 267 11.92 11.04 38.04
CA ILE A 267 10.45 11.12 38.07
C ILE A 267 9.95 12.45 37.48
N GLU A 268 10.60 13.55 37.79
CA GLU A 268 10.26 14.85 37.21
C GLU A 268 10.44 14.87 35.69
N ARG A 269 11.52 14.26 35.19
CA ARG A 269 11.76 14.09 33.76
C ARG A 269 10.68 13.21 33.11
N MET A 270 10.27 12.11 33.77
CA MET A 270 9.16 11.26 33.32
C MET A 270 7.85 12.05 33.23
N ASN A 271 7.54 12.86 34.23
CA ASN A 271 6.34 13.68 34.23
C ASN A 271 6.30 14.65 33.03
N ASN A 272 7.42 15.32 32.74
CA ASN A 272 7.54 16.21 31.58
C ASN A 272 7.39 15.46 30.24
N GLN A 273 7.90 14.23 30.15
CA GLN A 273 7.72 13.37 28.99
C GLN A 273 6.25 12.97 28.80
N MET A 274 5.53 12.65 29.88
CA MET A 274 4.10 12.31 29.82
C MET A 274 3.24 13.49 29.34
N VAL A 275 3.57 14.70 29.76
CA VAL A 275 2.91 15.93 29.27
C VAL A 275 3.15 16.07 27.76
N ALA A 276 4.38 15.90 27.29
CA ALA A 276 4.69 15.97 25.86
C ALA A 276 3.99 14.88 25.04
N ILE A 277 3.86 13.66 25.58
CA ILE A 277 3.10 12.57 24.95
C ILE A 277 1.61 12.95 24.83
N ASN A 278 1.03 13.50 25.92
CA ASN A 278 -0.37 13.93 25.91
C ASN A 278 -0.63 15.00 24.85
N ASP A 279 0.28 15.96 24.69
CA ASP A 279 0.17 17.00 23.66
C ASP A 279 0.29 16.42 22.24
N ALA A 280 1.21 15.45 22.04
CA ALA A 280 1.34 14.75 20.77
C ALA A 280 0.08 13.94 20.44
N VAL A 281 -0.51 13.25 21.40
CA VAL A 281 -1.77 12.49 21.23
C VAL A 281 -2.91 13.43 20.82
N ASN A 282 -3.03 14.60 21.45
CA ASN A 282 -4.03 15.59 21.07
C ASN A 282 -3.81 16.12 19.63
N GLY A 283 -2.56 16.31 19.21
CA GLY A 283 -2.21 16.64 17.83
C GLY A 283 -2.66 15.55 16.85
N ILE A 284 -2.40 14.28 17.17
CA ILE A 284 -2.81 13.14 16.33
C ILE A 284 -4.35 13.04 16.22
N PHE A 285 -5.12 13.35 17.28
CA PHE A 285 -6.58 13.41 17.18
C PHE A 285 -7.05 14.45 16.18
N ALA A 286 -6.42 15.63 16.13
CA ALA A 286 -6.72 16.66 15.12
C ALA A 286 -6.37 16.20 13.70
N ASP A 287 -5.27 15.45 13.53
CA ASP A 287 -4.89 14.85 12.25
C ASP A 287 -5.88 13.77 11.82
N ILE A 288 -6.36 12.92 12.74
CA ILE A 288 -7.39 11.90 12.49
C ILE A 288 -8.68 12.54 11.97
N ASP A 289 -9.12 13.64 12.57
CA ASP A 289 -10.33 14.39 12.15
C ASP A 289 -10.17 14.93 10.72
N THR A 290 -8.99 15.48 10.43
CA THR A 290 -8.63 15.95 9.10
C THR A 290 -8.61 14.80 8.09
N GLN A 291 -7.98 13.67 8.43
CA GLN A 291 -7.87 12.50 7.57
C GLN A 291 -9.23 11.85 7.31
N SER A 292 -10.11 11.80 8.31
CA SER A 292 -11.51 11.34 8.16
C SER A 292 -12.28 12.20 7.16
N SER A 293 -12.10 13.53 7.23
CA SER A 293 -12.71 14.46 6.26
C SER A 293 -12.19 14.22 4.84
N ILE A 294 -10.87 14.06 4.68
CA ILE A 294 -10.22 13.77 3.38
C ILE A 294 -10.72 12.43 2.83
N THR A 295 -10.82 11.38 3.65
CA THR A 295 -11.32 10.06 3.24
C THR A 295 -12.78 10.11 2.79
N THR A 296 -13.62 10.89 3.48
CA THR A 296 -15.00 11.13 3.07
C THR A 296 -15.08 11.84 1.72
N GLU A 297 -14.23 12.85 1.49
CA GLU A 297 -14.18 13.56 0.21
C GLU A 297 -13.62 12.64 -0.91
N PHE A 298 -12.62 11.81 -0.61
CA PHE A 298 -12.11 10.79 -1.54
C PHE A 298 -13.21 9.82 -1.97
N ALA A 299 -14.03 9.31 -1.04
CA ALA A 299 -15.16 8.44 -1.38
C ALA A 299 -16.15 9.11 -2.34
N LYS A 300 -16.50 10.40 -2.11
CA LYS A 300 -17.36 11.17 -3.03
C LYS A 300 -16.73 11.35 -4.41
N GLN A 301 -15.40 11.54 -4.47
CA GLN A 301 -14.70 11.64 -5.76
C GLN A 301 -14.73 10.30 -6.51
N VAL A 302 -14.55 9.17 -5.82
CA VAL A 302 -14.67 7.82 -6.41
C VAL A 302 -16.08 7.62 -6.97
N ASP A 303 -17.15 7.99 -6.23
CA ASP A 303 -18.53 7.93 -6.71
C ASP A 303 -18.76 8.80 -7.97
N SER A 304 -18.17 10.00 -8.00
CA SER A 304 -18.25 10.89 -9.16
C SER A 304 -17.52 10.32 -10.38
N ILE A 305 -16.36 9.69 -10.17
CA ILE A 305 -15.62 8.99 -11.22
C ILE A 305 -16.43 7.80 -11.73
N ALA A 306 -17.04 7.01 -10.85
CA ALA A 306 -17.93 5.90 -11.22
C ALA A 306 -19.10 6.35 -12.09
N ALA A 307 -19.79 7.43 -11.70
CA ALA A 307 -20.86 8.00 -12.51
C ALA A 307 -20.39 8.54 -13.88
N SER A 308 -19.16 9.05 -13.95
CA SER A 308 -18.56 9.52 -15.21
C SER A 308 -18.15 8.34 -16.08
N TYR A 309 -17.69 7.25 -15.48
CA TYR A 309 -17.37 5.99 -16.16
C TYR A 309 -18.63 5.37 -16.80
N ASP A 310 -19.77 5.33 -16.10
CA ASP A 310 -21.02 4.80 -16.65
C ASP A 310 -21.41 5.56 -17.94
N LYS A 311 -21.32 6.89 -17.91
CA LYS A 311 -21.55 7.72 -19.09
C LYS A 311 -20.56 7.45 -20.22
N LEU A 312 -19.26 7.26 -19.87
CA LEU A 312 -18.23 6.92 -20.85
C LEU A 312 -18.52 5.57 -21.50
N SER A 313 -18.88 4.57 -20.73
CA SER A 313 -19.26 3.24 -21.19
C SER A 313 -20.44 3.32 -22.18
N ASP A 314 -21.51 4.04 -21.82
CA ASP A 314 -22.66 4.26 -22.67
C ASP A 314 -22.28 4.96 -23.99
N ASN A 315 -21.45 5.99 -23.92
CA ASN A 315 -20.98 6.72 -25.10
C ASN A 315 -20.11 5.82 -26.01
N CYS A 316 -19.28 4.96 -25.42
CA CYS A 316 -18.47 3.99 -26.16
C CYS A 316 -19.37 2.99 -26.91
N MET A 317 -20.37 2.44 -26.24
CA MET A 317 -21.34 1.53 -26.83
C MET A 317 -22.15 2.22 -27.95
N ALA A 318 -22.60 3.46 -27.74
CA ALA A 318 -23.28 4.25 -28.74
C ALA A 318 -22.39 4.51 -29.97
N THR A 319 -21.12 4.88 -29.73
CA THR A 319 -20.14 5.13 -30.79
C THR A 319 -19.89 3.86 -31.60
N GLY A 320 -19.66 2.72 -30.97
CA GLY A 320 -19.52 1.43 -31.64
C GLY A 320 -20.75 1.09 -32.49
N THR A 321 -21.94 1.32 -31.95
CA THR A 321 -23.21 1.14 -32.67
C THR A 321 -23.30 2.05 -33.93
N HIS A 322 -22.85 3.29 -33.81
CA HIS A 322 -22.85 4.22 -34.95
C HIS A 322 -21.84 3.80 -36.02
N ILE A 323 -20.63 3.41 -35.66
CA ILE A 323 -19.62 2.89 -36.57
C ILE A 323 -20.16 1.65 -37.28
N TYR A 324 -20.79 0.73 -36.55
CA TYR A 324 -21.45 -0.44 -37.17
C TYR A 324 -22.52 -0.05 -38.19
N LYS A 325 -23.41 0.88 -37.88
CA LYS A 325 -24.45 1.36 -38.78
C LYS A 325 -23.85 1.99 -40.05
N ILE A 326 -22.81 2.82 -39.92
CA ILE A 326 -22.10 3.42 -41.04
C ILE A 326 -21.49 2.32 -41.93
N GLY A 327 -20.81 1.33 -41.33
CA GLY A 327 -20.28 0.20 -42.08
C GLY A 327 -21.36 -0.57 -42.86
N ARG A 328 -22.52 -0.80 -42.23
CA ARG A 328 -23.66 -1.45 -42.92
C ARG A 328 -24.21 -0.64 -44.07
N TYR A 329 -24.28 0.71 -43.98
CA TYR A 329 -24.71 1.56 -45.08
C TYR A 329 -23.71 1.51 -46.23
N ILE A 330 -22.40 1.56 -45.96
CA ILE A 330 -21.34 1.47 -46.97
C ILE A 330 -21.36 0.09 -47.63
N ASP A 331 -21.51 -1.01 -46.90
CA ASP A 331 -21.61 -2.37 -47.46
C ASP A 331 -22.85 -2.54 -48.36
N THR A 332 -23.98 -1.95 -47.96
CA THR A 332 -25.19 -1.96 -48.78
C THR A 332 -24.96 -1.16 -50.07
N ALA A 333 -24.47 0.09 -49.99
CA ALA A 333 -24.17 0.92 -51.15
C ALA A 333 -23.18 0.22 -52.07
N ARG A 334 -22.10 -0.38 -51.55
CA ARG A 334 -21.12 -1.16 -52.29
C ARG A 334 -21.78 -2.35 -53.03
N SER A 335 -22.66 -3.07 -52.36
CA SER A 335 -23.36 -4.22 -52.94
C SER A 335 -24.33 -3.81 -54.03
N ASP A 336 -25.03 -2.70 -53.86
CA ASP A 336 -25.98 -2.19 -54.87
C ASP A 336 -25.24 -1.67 -56.11
N MET A 337 -24.14 -0.92 -55.91
CA MET A 337 -23.31 -0.46 -57.02
C MET A 337 -22.64 -1.61 -57.75
N PHE A 338 -22.20 -2.66 -57.08
CA PHE A 338 -21.63 -3.85 -57.71
C PHE A 338 -22.65 -4.61 -58.56
N ARG A 339 -23.93 -4.58 -58.22
CA ARG A 339 -25.03 -5.17 -59.03
C ARG A 339 -25.40 -4.32 -60.23
N SER A 340 -25.02 -3.04 -60.20
CA SER A 340 -25.26 -2.12 -61.28
C SER A 340 -24.28 -2.34 -62.43
N PHE A 341 -24.43 -1.60 -63.52
CA PHE A 341 -23.54 -1.61 -64.69
C PHE A 341 -22.07 -1.42 -64.24
N SER A 342 -21.26 -2.48 -64.19
CA SER A 342 -19.85 -2.41 -63.83
C SER A 342 -19.00 -3.23 -64.79
N ASN A 343 -17.83 -2.68 -65.11
CA ASN A 343 -16.79 -3.38 -65.88
C ASN A 343 -15.66 -3.78 -64.90
N VAL A 344 -15.93 -4.82 -64.11
CA VAL A 344 -15.02 -5.26 -63.05
C VAL A 344 -14.01 -6.24 -63.63
N THR A 345 -12.72 -5.89 -63.53
CA THR A 345 -11.64 -6.82 -63.89
C THR A 345 -11.59 -8.02 -62.94
N THR A 346 -11.00 -9.13 -63.37
CA THR A 346 -10.79 -10.28 -62.49
C THR A 346 -9.99 -9.91 -61.24
N GLN A 347 -9.05 -9.00 -61.37
CA GLN A 347 -8.25 -8.51 -60.25
C GLN A 347 -9.11 -7.73 -59.21
N ASP A 348 -9.94 -6.80 -59.71
CA ASP A 348 -10.85 -6.01 -58.88
C ASP A 348 -11.89 -6.93 -58.22
N MET A 349 -12.38 -7.96 -58.89
CA MET A 349 -13.33 -8.94 -58.39
C MET A 349 -12.73 -9.72 -57.23
N ILE A 350 -11.48 -10.18 -57.33
CA ILE A 350 -10.79 -10.85 -56.23
C ILE A 350 -10.66 -9.91 -55.01
N ARG A 351 -10.33 -8.64 -55.24
CA ARG A 351 -10.26 -7.65 -54.13
C ARG A 351 -11.61 -7.40 -53.48
N ILE A 352 -12.70 -7.37 -54.24
CA ILE A 352 -14.06 -7.30 -53.71
C ILE A 352 -14.37 -8.50 -52.84
N PHE A 353 -14.01 -9.72 -53.27
CA PHE A 353 -14.21 -10.94 -52.48
C PHE A 353 -13.37 -11.00 -51.22
N GLN A 354 -12.15 -10.46 -51.26
CA GLN A 354 -11.28 -10.32 -50.06
C GLN A 354 -11.96 -9.43 -49.01
N ILE A 355 -12.51 -8.29 -49.47
CA ILE A 355 -13.24 -7.38 -48.55
C ILE A 355 -14.54 -8.01 -48.06
N ASP A 356 -15.27 -8.81 -48.89
CA ASP A 356 -16.45 -9.54 -48.40
C ASP A 356 -16.12 -10.49 -47.24
N HIS A 357 -14.95 -11.14 -47.25
CA HIS A 357 -14.51 -12.00 -46.15
C HIS A 357 -14.08 -11.17 -44.92
N PHE A 358 -13.42 -10.04 -45.12
CA PHE A 358 -13.09 -9.11 -44.08
C PHE A 358 -14.35 -8.56 -43.38
N ILE A 359 -15.37 -8.20 -44.16
CA ILE A 359 -16.69 -7.76 -43.66
C ILE A 359 -17.34 -8.86 -42.83
N LEU A 360 -17.20 -10.13 -43.21
CA LEU A 360 -17.75 -11.23 -42.45
C LEU A 360 -17.11 -11.35 -41.07
N MET A 361 -15.78 -11.23 -40.99
CA MET A 361 -15.05 -11.19 -39.69
C MET A 361 -15.50 -9.98 -38.87
N TRP A 362 -15.60 -8.81 -39.47
CA TRP A 362 -16.09 -7.59 -38.84
C TRP A 362 -17.51 -7.78 -38.25
N ARG A 363 -18.42 -8.43 -38.97
CA ARG A 363 -19.77 -8.75 -38.49
C ARG A 363 -19.77 -9.73 -37.35
N VAL A 364 -18.91 -10.77 -37.39
CA VAL A 364 -18.76 -11.71 -36.24
C VAL A 364 -18.29 -10.99 -35.02
N TYR A 365 -17.32 -10.08 -35.12
CA TYR A 365 -16.88 -9.25 -33.99
C TYR A 365 -18.03 -8.36 -33.47
N ASN A 366 -18.76 -7.68 -34.35
CA ASN A 366 -19.90 -6.84 -33.96
C ASN A 366 -21.03 -7.66 -33.27
N ASN A 367 -21.19 -8.92 -33.68
CA ASN A 367 -22.11 -9.83 -33.00
C ASN A 367 -21.61 -10.20 -31.59
N ALA A 368 -20.30 -10.42 -31.41
CA ALA A 368 -19.71 -10.72 -30.11
C ALA A 368 -19.82 -9.53 -29.12
N VAL A 369 -19.70 -8.30 -29.63
CA VAL A 369 -19.82 -7.06 -28.85
C VAL A 369 -21.29 -6.62 -28.63
N GLY A 370 -22.25 -7.27 -29.35
CA GLY A 370 -23.69 -6.99 -29.19
C GLY A 370 -24.24 -5.93 -30.14
N PHE A 371 -23.49 -5.46 -31.14
CA PHE A 371 -23.97 -4.49 -32.15
C PHE A 371 -24.80 -5.14 -33.26
N GLU A 372 -24.66 -6.45 -33.49
CA GLU A 372 -25.39 -7.25 -34.48
C GLU A 372 -25.86 -8.57 -33.89
N THR A 373 -26.90 -9.16 -34.46
CA THR A 373 -27.31 -10.54 -34.18
C THR A 373 -27.15 -11.36 -35.47
N LEU A 374 -26.17 -12.25 -35.49
CA LEU A 374 -25.91 -13.14 -36.62
C LEU A 374 -26.48 -14.54 -36.36
N LYS A 375 -27.14 -15.12 -37.42
CA LYS A 375 -27.51 -16.53 -37.38
C LYS A 375 -26.32 -17.34 -37.89
N VAL A 376 -25.73 -18.14 -37.06
CA VAL A 376 -24.54 -18.97 -37.32
C VAL A 376 -24.70 -19.87 -38.55
N THR A 377 -25.93 -20.34 -38.84
CA THR A 377 -26.24 -21.13 -40.05
C THR A 377 -25.97 -20.43 -41.38
N GLN A 378 -25.84 -19.10 -41.38
CA GLN A 378 -25.54 -18.31 -42.58
C GLN A 378 -24.04 -18.24 -42.91
N LEU A 379 -23.18 -18.63 -42.00
CA LEU A 379 -21.73 -18.49 -42.07
C LEU A 379 -21.03 -19.76 -42.58
N ASN A 380 -21.71 -20.92 -42.62
CA ASN A 380 -21.10 -22.23 -42.81
C ASN A 380 -21.23 -22.79 -44.21
N ASN A 381 -21.37 -21.95 -45.25
CA ASN A 381 -21.47 -22.43 -46.64
C ASN A 381 -20.42 -21.77 -47.54
N PRO A 382 -19.22 -22.37 -47.69
CA PRO A 382 -18.16 -21.83 -48.52
C PRO A 382 -18.59 -21.71 -49.98
N ASP A 383 -19.48 -22.57 -50.48
CA ASP A 383 -19.99 -22.55 -51.83
C ASP A 383 -21.11 -21.52 -52.05
N GLY A 384 -21.67 -20.98 -50.98
CA GLY A 384 -22.77 -20.00 -51.00
C GLY A 384 -22.29 -18.55 -51.08
N CYS A 385 -21.05 -18.27 -50.69
CA CYS A 385 -20.50 -16.91 -50.79
C CYS A 385 -20.16 -16.50 -52.23
N LYS A 386 -19.93 -15.20 -52.50
CA LYS A 386 -19.63 -14.70 -53.81
C LYS A 386 -18.36 -15.32 -54.40
N LEU A 387 -17.29 -15.47 -53.63
CA LEU A 387 -16.06 -16.12 -54.05
C LEU A 387 -16.32 -17.59 -54.42
N GLY A 388 -17.00 -18.37 -53.58
CA GLY A 388 -17.30 -19.78 -53.87
C GLY A 388 -18.15 -19.96 -55.12
N LYS A 389 -19.15 -19.09 -55.33
CA LYS A 389 -19.96 -19.10 -56.57
C LYS A 389 -19.10 -18.76 -57.79
N TRP A 390 -18.23 -17.74 -57.70
CA TRP A 390 -17.31 -17.36 -58.77
C TRP A 390 -16.33 -18.50 -59.09
N MET A 391 -15.76 -19.15 -58.10
CA MET A 391 -14.83 -20.28 -58.29
C MET A 391 -15.51 -21.45 -59.00
N LYS A 392 -16.75 -21.79 -58.63
CA LYS A 392 -17.53 -22.82 -59.31
C LYS A 392 -17.89 -22.52 -60.75
N ALA A 393 -18.07 -21.23 -61.03
CA ALA A 393 -18.38 -20.77 -62.38
C ALA A 393 -17.17 -20.70 -63.31
N GLN A 394 -15.94 -20.89 -62.82
CA GLN A 394 -14.72 -20.84 -63.63
C GLN A 394 -14.60 -22.08 -64.51
N THR A 395 -14.59 -21.84 -65.84
CA THR A 395 -14.43 -22.89 -66.86
C THR A 395 -13.05 -22.86 -67.53
N ASP A 396 -12.28 -21.75 -67.34
CA ASP A 396 -10.94 -21.64 -67.93
C ASP A 396 -9.96 -22.57 -67.23
N THR A 397 -9.50 -23.60 -67.92
CA THR A 397 -8.59 -24.62 -67.42
C THR A 397 -7.20 -24.06 -67.03
N ARG A 398 -6.80 -22.92 -67.57
CA ARG A 398 -5.54 -22.21 -67.20
C ARG A 398 -5.67 -21.60 -65.80
N ILE A 399 -6.87 -21.15 -65.42
CA ILE A 399 -7.18 -20.62 -64.09
C ILE A 399 -7.37 -21.79 -63.10
N THR A 400 -8.31 -22.67 -63.38
CA THR A 400 -8.69 -23.79 -62.48
C THR A 400 -7.58 -24.83 -62.27
N GLY A 401 -6.68 -24.99 -63.23
CA GLY A 401 -5.51 -25.84 -63.15
C GLY A 401 -4.32 -25.20 -62.40
N SER A 402 -4.34 -23.92 -62.16
CA SER A 402 -3.23 -23.22 -61.52
C SER A 402 -3.08 -23.59 -60.04
N ARG A 403 -1.83 -23.54 -59.55
CA ARG A 403 -1.55 -23.78 -58.12
C ARG A 403 -2.23 -22.68 -57.26
N GLN A 404 -2.18 -21.45 -57.67
CA GLN A 404 -2.77 -20.30 -56.98
C GLN A 404 -4.27 -20.45 -56.76
N PHE A 405 -4.99 -20.96 -57.76
CA PHE A 405 -6.44 -21.21 -57.64
C PHE A 405 -6.74 -22.32 -56.62
N LYS A 406 -5.95 -23.41 -56.63
CA LYS A 406 -6.09 -24.47 -55.63
C LYS A 406 -5.76 -24.04 -54.21
N ASP A 407 -4.69 -23.23 -54.06
CA ASP A 407 -4.29 -22.66 -52.78
C ASP A 407 -5.36 -21.69 -52.25
N LEU A 408 -5.97 -20.88 -53.16
CA LEU A 408 -7.09 -19.99 -52.83
C LEU A 408 -8.33 -20.77 -52.34
N ASP A 409 -8.70 -21.86 -53.04
CA ASP A 409 -9.85 -22.70 -52.61
C ASP A 409 -9.63 -23.30 -51.22
N ALA A 410 -8.44 -23.86 -51.01
CA ALA A 410 -8.08 -24.42 -49.68
C ALA A 410 -8.12 -23.35 -48.59
N ALA A 411 -7.53 -22.17 -48.82
CA ALA A 411 -7.53 -21.06 -47.88
C ALA A 411 -8.96 -20.55 -47.62
N HIS A 412 -9.78 -20.42 -48.65
CA HIS A 412 -11.17 -19.99 -48.53
C HIS A 412 -12.01 -20.93 -47.65
N ARG A 413 -11.90 -22.24 -47.87
CA ARG A 413 -12.60 -23.23 -47.04
C ARG A 413 -12.14 -23.22 -45.59
N LEU A 414 -10.84 -23.03 -45.36
CA LEU A 414 -10.24 -22.97 -44.04
C LEU A 414 -10.64 -21.69 -43.28
N SER A 415 -10.68 -20.54 -43.95
CA SER A 415 -11.03 -19.26 -43.36
C SER A 415 -12.44 -19.24 -42.77
N LEU A 416 -13.40 -19.90 -43.42
CA LEU A 416 -14.77 -20.02 -42.95
C LEU A 416 -14.89 -20.94 -41.74
N ILE A 417 -14.05 -21.98 -41.65
CA ILE A 417 -13.97 -22.85 -40.47
C ILE A 417 -13.46 -22.04 -39.26
N HIS A 418 -12.39 -21.27 -39.41
CA HIS A 418 -11.82 -20.45 -38.34
C HIS A 418 -12.74 -19.30 -37.85
N ILE A 419 -13.56 -18.77 -38.77
CA ILE A 419 -14.59 -17.77 -38.40
C ILE A 419 -15.71 -18.44 -37.56
N TYR A 420 -15.98 -19.73 -37.77
CA TYR A 420 -17.01 -20.47 -37.08
C TYR A 420 -16.55 -21.00 -35.69
N GLU A 421 -15.27 -21.36 -35.55
CA GLU A 421 -14.68 -21.75 -34.26
C GLU A 421 -13.97 -20.54 -33.64
N PRO A 422 -14.65 -19.73 -32.83
CA PRO A 422 -13.94 -18.71 -32.08
C PRO A 422 -12.95 -19.42 -31.18
N THR A 423 -11.68 -19.13 -31.37
CA THR A 423 -10.60 -19.57 -30.47
C THR A 423 -11.03 -19.38 -29.03
N ARG A 424 -11.08 -20.52 -28.29
CA ARG A 424 -11.28 -20.58 -26.84
C ARG A 424 -10.25 -19.75 -26.08
#